data_3ef1d689de8a0713ba179bfb9693983b
#
_entry.id   3ef1d689de8a0713ba179bfb9693983b
#
_cell.length_a   1.000
_cell.length_b   1.000
_cell.length_c   1.000
_cell.angle_alpha   90.00
_cell.angle_beta   90.00
_cell.angle_gamma   90.00
#
_symmetry.space_group_name_H-M   'P 1'
#
loop_
_entity.id
_entity.type
_entity.pdbx_description
1 polymer ?
#
loop_
_entity_poly.entity_id
_entity_poly.type
_entity_poly.pdbx_seq_one_letter_code
_entity_poly.pdbx_strand_id
1 'polypeptide(L)'
;KEKTEYLGQEVGIMHACGHDAHVAILMGVAEYLSKNKSQLKGNVMLIFQPAEEGPPEGENGGAKMMLEEGIFDRYKPEVIFGLHVGNGPHGYIGIASGPAMAAASTYRIKIKGVQAHGSRPWDSIDPVMATAELIQNLNTIVSRRINIVNNPAVISVGIVRSGTRGNIIPEDSEIQGTIRTFDPKLRTEIYKEIEQVASGVALGTGTEVSVEFDVGGFYPVTFNDINLVKRLMPSLRNAAENKVYEMTPSTGAEDFSFFSNEIPGMYFWLGVNAPGVMEAPGNHSPYFVVDDDALDVGVRAFVNLVSDYPN
;
A
#
# COMPACT_ATOMS: atom_id res chain seq x y z
N LYS A 1 -16.66 -14.62 19.15
CA LYS A 1 -15.80 -13.55 18.62
C LYS A 1 -14.84 -13.17 19.73
N GLU A 2 -13.55 -13.23 19.44
CA GLU A 2 -12.53 -12.80 20.39
C GLU A 2 -12.55 -11.28 20.50
N LYS A 3 -12.13 -10.76 21.66
CA LYS A 3 -12.11 -9.35 21.98
C LYS A 3 -10.76 -8.99 22.57
N THR A 4 -10.34 -7.77 22.35
CA THR A 4 -9.15 -7.17 22.96
C THR A 4 -9.42 -5.73 23.33
N GLU A 5 -8.53 -5.12 24.11
CA GLU A 5 -8.56 -3.68 24.37
C GLU A 5 -7.64 -2.97 23.38
N TYR A 6 -8.18 -1.96 22.71
CA TYR A 6 -7.42 -1.09 21.81
C TYR A 6 -7.78 0.38 22.08
N LEU A 7 -6.77 1.20 22.37
CA LEU A 7 -6.94 2.62 22.76
C LEU A 7 -7.95 2.84 23.90
N GLY A 8 -7.97 1.93 24.91
CA GLY A 8 -8.88 2.01 26.05
C GLY A 8 -10.32 1.58 25.75
N GLN A 9 -10.58 0.95 24.61
CA GLN A 9 -11.90 0.44 24.22
C GLN A 9 -11.84 -1.07 23.95
N GLU A 10 -12.86 -1.79 24.42
CA GLU A 10 -13.04 -3.20 24.06
C GLU A 10 -13.49 -3.29 22.58
N VAL A 11 -12.70 -3.97 21.76
CA VAL A 11 -12.95 -4.19 20.33
C VAL A 11 -12.93 -5.67 19.99
N GLY A 12 -13.71 -6.06 18.98
CA GLY A 12 -13.60 -7.39 18.39
C GLY A 12 -12.36 -7.48 17.49
N ILE A 13 -11.71 -8.65 17.46
CA ILE A 13 -10.58 -8.94 16.57
C ILE A 13 -10.94 -10.02 15.57
N MET A 14 -10.41 -9.89 14.35
CA MET A 14 -10.50 -10.90 13.31
C MET A 14 -9.40 -10.67 12.26
N HIS A 15 -9.09 -11.71 11.49
CA HIS A 15 -8.28 -11.58 10.29
C HIS A 15 -9.10 -11.00 9.13
N ALA A 16 -9.31 -9.68 9.14
CA ALA A 16 -10.14 -8.99 8.15
C ALA A 16 -9.42 -8.73 6.81
N CYS A 17 -8.12 -9.01 6.72
CA CYS A 17 -7.33 -8.91 5.50
C CYS A 17 -6.97 -10.27 4.88
N GLY A 18 -7.10 -11.38 5.62
CA GLY A 18 -6.82 -12.72 5.12
C GLY A 18 -5.36 -13.16 5.26
N HIS A 19 -4.57 -12.54 6.13
CA HIS A 19 -3.17 -12.91 6.34
C HIS A 19 -3.00 -14.30 6.95
N ASP A 20 -3.97 -14.81 7.69
CA ASP A 20 -4.05 -16.20 8.14
C ASP A 20 -4.15 -17.18 6.96
N ALA A 21 -4.91 -16.83 5.92
CA ALA A 21 -4.98 -17.61 4.68
C ALA A 21 -3.63 -17.58 3.92
N HIS A 22 -2.91 -16.45 3.91
CA HIS A 22 -1.57 -16.37 3.31
C HIS A 22 -0.61 -17.33 4.02
N VAL A 23 -0.62 -17.36 5.36
CA VAL A 23 0.19 -18.30 6.16
C VAL A 23 -0.20 -19.74 5.86
N ALA A 24 -1.50 -20.06 5.80
CA ALA A 24 -2.00 -21.41 5.51
C ALA A 24 -1.55 -21.88 4.12
N ILE A 25 -1.66 -21.02 3.09
CA ILE A 25 -1.17 -21.33 1.73
C ILE A 25 0.34 -21.63 1.77
N LEU A 26 1.15 -20.77 2.40
CA LEU A 26 2.59 -20.96 2.43
C LEU A 26 3.02 -22.19 3.24
N MET A 27 2.26 -22.56 4.28
CA MET A 27 2.45 -23.84 5.01
C MET A 27 2.14 -25.04 4.09
N GLY A 28 1.07 -24.98 3.29
CA GLY A 28 0.75 -26.01 2.29
C GLY A 28 1.86 -26.15 1.25
N VAL A 29 2.41 -25.05 0.78
CA VAL A 29 3.58 -25.03 -0.13
C VAL A 29 4.79 -25.70 0.55
N ALA A 30 5.08 -25.34 1.80
CA ALA A 30 6.19 -25.93 2.57
C ALA A 30 6.05 -27.45 2.70
N GLU A 31 4.86 -27.93 3.02
CA GLU A 31 4.57 -29.36 3.13
C GLU A 31 4.79 -30.08 1.78
N TYR A 32 4.23 -29.53 0.69
CA TYR A 32 4.38 -30.12 -0.64
C TYR A 32 5.85 -30.18 -1.07
N LEU A 33 6.59 -29.07 -0.97
CA LEU A 33 7.98 -28.99 -1.38
C LEU A 33 8.87 -29.90 -0.52
N SER A 34 8.60 -30.00 0.78
CA SER A 34 9.30 -30.92 1.68
C SER A 34 9.16 -32.38 1.26
N LYS A 35 7.94 -32.81 0.91
CA LYS A 35 7.65 -34.18 0.43
C LYS A 35 8.25 -34.46 -0.93
N ASN A 36 8.45 -33.42 -1.77
CA ASN A 36 8.94 -33.53 -3.14
C ASN A 36 10.35 -32.93 -3.31
N LYS A 37 11.14 -32.83 -2.24
CA LYS A 37 12.43 -32.16 -2.22
C LYS A 37 13.40 -32.62 -3.31
N SER A 38 13.38 -33.90 -3.67
CA SER A 38 14.23 -34.47 -4.73
C SER A 38 13.92 -33.98 -6.15
N GLN A 39 12.75 -33.34 -6.35
CA GLN A 39 12.32 -32.79 -7.64
C GLN A 39 12.67 -31.30 -7.78
N LEU A 40 13.11 -30.65 -6.68
CA LEU A 40 13.47 -29.23 -6.72
C LEU A 40 14.80 -29.04 -7.47
N LYS A 41 14.80 -28.07 -8.40
CA LYS A 41 15.98 -27.70 -9.20
C LYS A 41 16.82 -26.56 -8.59
N GLY A 42 16.47 -26.12 -7.38
CA GLY A 42 17.13 -25.04 -6.69
C GLY A 42 16.75 -24.97 -5.22
N ASN A 43 17.09 -23.87 -4.58
CA ASN A 43 16.72 -23.61 -3.18
C ASN A 43 15.45 -22.76 -3.14
N VAL A 44 14.57 -23.03 -2.19
CA VAL A 44 13.36 -22.25 -1.95
C VAL A 44 13.42 -21.68 -0.54
N MET A 45 13.30 -20.37 -0.42
CA MET A 45 13.17 -19.65 0.83
C MET A 45 11.71 -19.29 1.05
N LEU A 46 11.16 -19.67 2.18
CA LEU A 46 9.80 -19.34 2.59
C LEU A 46 9.86 -18.18 3.58
N ILE A 47 9.23 -17.07 3.25
CA ILE A 47 9.25 -15.84 4.06
C ILE A 47 7.88 -15.68 4.71
N PHE A 48 7.84 -15.78 6.04
CA PHE A 48 6.68 -15.45 6.85
C PHE A 48 6.92 -14.07 7.48
N GLN A 49 6.40 -13.05 6.82
CA GLN A 49 6.66 -11.66 7.15
C GLN A 49 5.73 -11.15 8.26
N PRO A 50 6.24 -10.41 9.26
CA PRO A 50 5.41 -9.73 10.26
C PRO A 50 4.97 -8.34 9.79
N ALA A 51 3.85 -7.84 10.33
CA ALA A 51 3.46 -6.42 10.32
C ALA A 51 3.45 -5.74 8.94
N GLU A 52 2.86 -6.38 7.92
CA GLU A 52 2.68 -5.80 6.58
C GLU A 52 1.85 -4.50 6.63
N GLU A 53 0.77 -4.47 7.43
CA GLU A 53 -0.12 -3.31 7.62
C GLU A 53 0.52 -2.16 8.44
N GLY A 54 1.79 -2.28 8.74
CA GLY A 54 2.57 -1.36 9.55
C GLY A 54 2.72 -1.81 11.02
N PRO A 55 3.92 -1.68 11.58
CA PRO A 55 4.17 -2.01 12.97
C PRO A 55 3.51 -0.99 13.91
N PRO A 56 3.32 -1.33 15.20
CA PRO A 56 2.96 -0.37 16.23
C PRO A 56 3.92 0.83 16.26
N GLU A 57 3.44 1.97 16.76
CA GLU A 57 4.26 3.18 16.85
C GLU A 57 5.54 2.94 17.67
N GLY A 58 6.68 3.28 17.07
CA GLY A 58 8.00 3.09 17.68
C GLY A 58 8.62 1.71 17.46
N GLU A 59 7.95 0.80 16.76
CA GLU A 59 8.48 -0.51 16.38
C GLU A 59 8.84 -0.57 14.90
N ASN A 60 9.70 -1.53 14.53
CA ASN A 60 10.03 -1.84 13.15
C ASN A 60 9.29 -3.10 12.72
N GLY A 61 8.98 -3.22 11.43
CA GLY A 61 8.27 -4.38 10.89
C GLY A 61 8.28 -4.41 9.37
N GLY A 62 7.60 -5.41 8.83
CA GLY A 62 7.37 -5.56 7.41
C GLY A 62 8.60 -5.99 6.60
N ALA A 63 8.43 -5.93 5.28
CA ALA A 63 9.46 -6.31 4.32
C ALA A 63 10.72 -5.45 4.42
N LYS A 64 10.55 -4.15 4.71
CA LYS A 64 11.67 -3.22 4.86
C LYS A 64 12.61 -3.64 5.99
N MET A 65 12.06 -3.95 7.16
CA MET A 65 12.86 -4.44 8.31
C MET A 65 13.62 -5.71 7.96
N MET A 66 12.98 -6.67 7.30
CA MET A 66 13.62 -7.94 6.91
C MET A 66 14.78 -7.72 5.93
N LEU A 67 14.67 -6.75 5.02
CA LEU A 67 15.76 -6.35 4.12
C LEU A 67 16.91 -5.69 4.90
N GLU A 68 16.59 -4.78 5.82
CA GLU A 68 17.58 -4.12 6.69
C GLU A 68 18.33 -5.12 7.60
N GLU A 69 17.68 -6.21 8.00
CA GLU A 69 18.28 -7.36 8.70
C GLU A 69 19.10 -8.28 7.77
N GLY A 70 19.15 -7.99 6.48
CA GLY A 70 20.02 -8.66 5.50
C GLY A 70 19.50 -10.00 4.99
N ILE A 71 18.18 -10.21 4.95
CA ILE A 71 17.62 -11.50 4.49
C ILE A 71 18.05 -11.83 3.05
N PHE A 72 18.14 -10.85 2.16
CA PHE A 72 18.60 -11.06 0.78
C PHE A 72 20.12 -11.15 0.68
N ASP A 73 20.87 -10.46 1.52
CA ASP A 73 22.33 -10.57 1.57
C ASP A 73 22.76 -11.98 1.95
N ARG A 74 22.04 -12.56 2.91
CA ARG A 74 22.35 -13.90 3.43
C ARG A 74 22.02 -15.01 2.43
N TYR A 75 20.88 -14.93 1.73
CA TYR A 75 20.36 -16.02 0.91
C TYR A 75 20.40 -15.75 -0.59
N LYS A 76 20.54 -14.49 -1.02
CA LYS A 76 20.68 -14.02 -2.41
C LYS A 76 19.65 -14.65 -3.36
N PRO A 77 18.34 -14.49 -3.11
CA PRO A 77 17.33 -15.02 -4.00
C PRO A 77 17.39 -14.34 -5.37
N GLU A 78 17.04 -15.06 -6.43
CA GLU A 78 17.03 -14.54 -7.81
C GLU A 78 15.69 -13.89 -8.14
N VAL A 79 14.60 -14.38 -7.54
CA VAL A 79 13.23 -13.89 -7.72
C VAL A 79 12.43 -14.05 -6.44
N ILE A 80 11.34 -13.31 -6.34
CA ILE A 80 10.38 -13.44 -5.25
C ILE A 80 8.95 -13.51 -5.78
N PHE A 81 8.12 -14.33 -5.14
CA PHE A 81 6.70 -14.47 -5.41
C PHE A 81 5.89 -14.13 -4.17
N GLY A 82 4.79 -13.39 -4.35
CA GLY A 82 3.84 -13.08 -3.31
C GLY A 82 2.41 -13.18 -3.81
N LEU A 83 1.45 -13.39 -2.90
CA LEU A 83 0.04 -13.30 -3.21
C LEU A 83 -0.72 -12.55 -2.13
N HIS A 84 -1.87 -12.03 -2.51
CA HIS A 84 -2.90 -11.58 -1.57
C HIS A 84 -4.23 -12.27 -1.88
N VAL A 85 -4.93 -12.72 -0.86
CA VAL A 85 -6.32 -13.17 -1.00
C VAL A 85 -7.25 -11.96 -0.98
N GLY A 86 -8.30 -11.99 -1.79
CA GLY A 86 -9.23 -10.87 -1.84
C GLY A 86 -10.61 -11.24 -2.30
N ASN A 87 -11.54 -10.30 -2.13
CA ASN A 87 -12.87 -10.40 -2.69
C ASN A 87 -12.79 -10.57 -4.22
N GLY A 88 -13.09 -11.74 -4.69
CA GLY A 88 -13.08 -12.11 -6.10
C GLY A 88 -13.63 -13.52 -6.32
N PRO A 89 -13.97 -13.88 -7.55
CA PRO A 89 -14.55 -15.18 -7.85
C PRO A 89 -13.65 -16.32 -7.37
N HIS A 90 -14.26 -17.38 -6.84
CA HIS A 90 -13.60 -18.54 -6.26
C HIS A 90 -12.50 -19.12 -7.14
N GLY A 91 -11.25 -19.12 -6.65
CA GLY A 91 -10.09 -19.69 -7.31
C GLY A 91 -9.61 -18.95 -8.57
N TYR A 92 -10.10 -17.76 -8.84
CA TYR A 92 -9.56 -16.90 -9.90
C TYR A 92 -8.26 -16.23 -9.44
N ILE A 93 -7.31 -16.14 -10.36
CA ILE A 93 -6.06 -15.38 -10.15
C ILE A 93 -6.12 -14.10 -10.97
N GLY A 94 -5.94 -12.96 -10.30
CA GLY A 94 -5.74 -11.65 -10.90
C GLY A 94 -4.28 -11.23 -10.85
N ILE A 95 -3.73 -10.72 -11.95
CA ILE A 95 -2.35 -10.24 -12.01
C ILE A 95 -2.21 -9.06 -12.93
N ALA A 96 -1.42 -8.07 -12.54
CA ALA A 96 -0.99 -6.97 -13.40
C ALA A 96 0.46 -7.19 -13.81
N SER A 97 0.81 -6.83 -15.05
CA SER A 97 2.21 -6.81 -15.54
C SER A 97 2.76 -5.40 -15.44
N GLY A 98 3.92 -5.21 -14.83
CA GLY A 98 4.44 -3.90 -14.48
C GLY A 98 3.88 -3.39 -13.15
N PRO A 99 3.52 -2.10 -13.02
CA PRO A 99 2.93 -1.57 -11.80
C PRO A 99 1.65 -2.33 -11.41
N ALA A 100 1.62 -2.95 -10.25
CA ALA A 100 0.48 -3.70 -9.74
C ALA A 100 -0.27 -2.94 -8.64
N MET A 101 0.45 -2.28 -7.74
CA MET A 101 -0.11 -1.43 -6.70
C MET A 101 0.67 -0.13 -6.57
N ALA A 102 -0.03 0.93 -6.16
CA ALA A 102 0.57 2.26 -6.06
C ALA A 102 1.62 2.34 -4.94
N ALA A 103 2.58 3.24 -5.14
CA ALA A 103 3.33 3.78 -4.02
C ALA A 103 2.39 4.54 -3.08
N ALA A 104 2.58 4.40 -1.78
CA ALA A 104 1.87 5.16 -0.76
C ALA A 104 2.85 6.05 -0.02
N SER A 105 2.61 7.35 -0.10
CA SER A 105 3.34 8.37 0.65
C SER A 105 2.37 9.20 1.48
N THR A 106 2.86 9.78 2.56
CA THR A 106 2.13 10.74 3.37
C THR A 106 2.78 12.11 3.29
N TYR A 107 2.01 13.15 3.56
CA TYR A 107 2.54 14.49 3.76
C TYR A 107 1.89 15.16 4.95
N ARG A 108 2.64 16.05 5.59
CA ARG A 108 2.18 16.93 6.65
C ARG A 108 2.63 18.35 6.33
N ILE A 109 1.69 19.29 6.35
CA ILE A 109 1.96 20.73 6.17
C ILE A 109 1.59 21.41 7.47
N LYS A 110 2.55 22.08 8.11
CA LYS A 110 2.34 22.93 9.28
C LYS A 110 2.36 24.37 8.83
N ILE A 111 1.36 25.12 9.25
CA ILE A 111 1.16 26.52 8.90
C ILE A 111 1.18 27.32 10.20
N LYS A 112 2.06 28.32 10.30
CA LYS A 112 2.18 29.21 11.44
C LYS A 112 1.85 30.63 11.03
N GLY A 113 0.98 31.24 11.80
CA GLY A 113 0.56 32.63 11.65
C GLY A 113 0.73 33.42 12.94
N VAL A 114 -0.17 34.37 13.15
CA VAL A 114 -0.21 35.23 14.36
C VAL A 114 -1.65 35.23 14.89
N GLN A 115 -1.81 34.79 16.13
CA GLN A 115 -3.10 34.76 16.80
C GLN A 115 -3.68 36.13 17.02
N ALA A 116 -5.00 36.30 16.88
CA ALA A 116 -5.71 37.52 17.20
C ALA A 116 -7.15 37.27 17.66
N HIS A 117 -7.80 38.28 18.21
CA HIS A 117 -9.23 38.25 18.47
C HIS A 117 -10.00 38.24 17.14
N GLY A 118 -10.99 37.36 16.99
CA GLY A 118 -11.72 37.16 15.72
C GLY A 118 -12.45 38.43 15.21
N SER A 119 -12.73 39.44 16.08
CA SER A 119 -13.28 40.75 15.67
C SER A 119 -12.22 41.74 15.17
N ARG A 120 -10.94 41.39 15.23
CA ARG A 120 -9.80 42.21 14.82
C ARG A 120 -8.86 41.43 13.89
N PRO A 121 -9.34 40.93 12.76
CA PRO A 121 -8.55 40.07 11.86
C PRO A 121 -7.32 40.75 11.26
N TRP A 122 -7.30 42.11 11.20
CA TRP A 122 -6.16 42.89 10.72
C TRP A 122 -4.94 42.86 11.65
N ASP A 123 -5.10 42.39 12.90
CA ASP A 123 -4.00 42.23 13.87
C ASP A 123 -3.39 40.79 13.76
N SER A 124 -3.89 39.93 12.85
CA SER A 124 -3.48 38.54 12.67
C SER A 124 -2.67 38.34 11.40
N ILE A 125 -1.98 37.19 11.35
CA ILE A 125 -1.65 36.44 10.13
C ILE A 125 -2.42 35.16 10.23
N ASP A 126 -3.46 34.99 9.38
CA ASP A 126 -4.49 33.97 9.57
C ASP A 126 -4.10 32.60 8.93
N PRO A 127 -3.72 31.58 9.72
CA PRO A 127 -3.37 30.28 9.19
C PRO A 127 -4.60 29.46 8.71
N VAL A 128 -5.82 29.83 9.13
CA VAL A 128 -7.06 29.18 8.65
C VAL A 128 -7.31 29.54 7.19
N MET A 129 -7.12 30.81 6.83
CA MET A 129 -7.25 31.26 5.44
C MET A 129 -6.15 30.64 4.56
N ALA A 130 -4.91 30.61 5.04
CA ALA A 130 -3.81 29.94 4.34
C ALA A 130 -4.10 28.42 4.13
N THR A 131 -4.68 27.76 5.12
CA THR A 131 -5.11 26.35 5.01
C THR A 131 -6.15 26.16 3.92
N ALA A 132 -7.17 27.02 3.83
CA ALA A 132 -8.18 26.95 2.80
C ALA A 132 -7.60 27.11 1.38
N GLU A 133 -6.68 28.05 1.20
CA GLU A 133 -5.96 28.23 -0.07
C GLU A 133 -5.06 27.04 -0.41
N LEU A 134 -4.35 26.49 0.57
CA LEU A 134 -3.53 25.29 0.38
C LEU A 134 -4.37 24.10 -0.12
N ILE A 135 -5.49 23.81 0.51
CA ILE A 135 -6.38 22.70 0.10
C ILE A 135 -6.84 22.86 -1.35
N GLN A 136 -7.25 24.07 -1.74
CA GLN A 136 -7.66 24.34 -3.12
C GLN A 136 -6.50 24.16 -4.11
N ASN A 137 -5.33 24.70 -3.80
CA ASN A 137 -4.17 24.63 -4.67
C ASN A 137 -3.59 23.21 -4.77
N LEU A 138 -3.57 22.43 -3.69
CA LEU A 138 -3.15 21.02 -3.71
C LEU A 138 -3.98 20.19 -4.71
N ASN A 139 -5.31 20.42 -4.77
CA ASN A 139 -6.17 19.77 -5.76
C ASN A 139 -5.84 20.16 -7.22
N THR A 140 -5.21 21.31 -7.44
CA THR A 140 -4.80 21.72 -8.79
C THR A 140 -3.58 20.96 -9.30
N ILE A 141 -2.77 20.38 -8.44
CA ILE A 141 -1.56 19.64 -8.85
C ILE A 141 -1.97 18.49 -9.78
N VAL A 142 -2.82 17.58 -9.32
CA VAL A 142 -3.26 16.44 -10.14
C VAL A 142 -4.10 16.90 -11.34
N SER A 143 -5.02 17.84 -11.13
CA SER A 143 -5.98 18.22 -12.17
C SER A 143 -5.42 19.14 -13.25
N ARG A 144 -4.26 19.81 -13.04
CA ARG A 144 -3.72 20.83 -13.94
C ARG A 144 -2.26 20.65 -14.32
N ARG A 145 -1.46 19.89 -13.56
CA ARG A 145 -0.01 19.82 -13.75
C ARG A 145 0.49 18.42 -14.09
N ILE A 146 -0.34 17.38 -13.88
CA ILE A 146 0.04 15.98 -14.10
C ILE A 146 -0.72 15.42 -15.32
N ASN A 147 -0.02 14.71 -16.18
CA ASN A 147 -0.63 13.92 -17.26
C ASN A 147 -1.17 12.59 -16.67
N ILE A 148 -2.41 12.62 -16.20
CA ILE A 148 -3.06 11.48 -15.54
C ILE A 148 -3.36 10.30 -16.48
N VAL A 149 -3.24 10.48 -17.80
CA VAL A 149 -3.45 9.39 -18.77
C VAL A 149 -2.28 8.40 -18.74
N ASN A 150 -1.06 8.93 -18.67
CA ASN A 150 0.14 8.10 -18.66
C ASN A 150 0.63 7.82 -17.23
N ASN A 151 0.39 8.74 -16.31
CA ASN A 151 0.91 8.72 -14.95
C ASN A 151 -0.20 9.04 -13.95
N PRO A 152 -1.11 8.10 -13.67
CA PRO A 152 -2.17 8.32 -12.69
C PRO A 152 -1.59 8.66 -11.32
N ALA A 153 -2.21 9.65 -10.65
CA ALA A 153 -1.83 10.04 -9.31
C ALA A 153 -3.05 10.47 -8.49
N VAL A 154 -2.97 10.31 -7.18
CA VAL A 154 -3.96 10.78 -6.22
C VAL A 154 -3.24 11.61 -5.15
N ILE A 155 -3.80 12.77 -4.83
CA ILE A 155 -3.42 13.58 -3.66
C ILE A 155 -4.71 13.81 -2.87
N SER A 156 -4.74 13.41 -1.62
CA SER A 156 -5.90 13.59 -0.76
C SER A 156 -5.51 14.28 0.54
N VAL A 157 -6.35 15.21 1.00
CA VAL A 157 -6.29 15.76 2.35
C VAL A 157 -7.21 14.92 3.24
N GLY A 158 -6.66 14.31 4.27
CA GLY A 158 -7.40 13.46 5.19
C GLY A 158 -7.65 14.12 6.56
N ILE A 159 -6.75 15.00 6.99
CA ILE A 159 -6.83 15.68 8.29
C ILE A 159 -6.57 17.17 8.12
N VAL A 160 -7.41 17.96 8.77
CA VAL A 160 -7.19 19.41 8.96
C VAL A 160 -7.43 19.72 10.43
N ARG A 161 -6.47 20.39 11.06
CA ARG A 161 -6.57 20.82 12.47
C ARG A 161 -6.24 22.30 12.57
N SER A 162 -7.11 23.07 13.21
CA SER A 162 -6.88 24.49 13.46
C SER A 162 -7.87 25.02 14.48
N GLY A 163 -7.40 25.90 15.35
CA GLY A 163 -8.22 26.63 16.29
C GLY A 163 -8.95 25.80 17.35
N THR A 164 -9.42 26.49 18.40
CA THR A 164 -10.16 25.89 19.52
C THR A 164 -11.43 26.63 19.88
N ARG A 165 -11.56 27.91 19.47
CA ARG A 165 -12.71 28.77 19.76
C ARG A 165 -13.05 29.64 18.57
N GLY A 166 -14.34 29.77 18.26
CA GLY A 166 -14.81 30.54 17.07
C GLY A 166 -14.58 32.06 17.11
N ASN A 167 -14.21 32.62 18.24
CA ASN A 167 -13.90 34.03 18.37
C ASN A 167 -12.39 34.37 18.46
N ILE A 168 -11.54 33.38 18.14
CA ILE A 168 -10.07 33.51 18.13
C ILE A 168 -9.55 33.02 16.79
N ILE A 169 -8.78 33.82 16.08
CA ILE A 169 -7.93 33.40 14.98
C ILE A 169 -6.73 32.67 15.60
N PRO A 170 -6.48 31.40 15.29
CA PRO A 170 -5.40 30.63 15.92
C PRO A 170 -4.01 31.07 15.48
N GLU A 171 -2.98 30.61 16.17
CA GLU A 171 -1.58 30.82 15.79
C GLU A 171 -1.12 29.80 14.73
N ASP A 172 -1.70 28.58 14.75
CA ASP A 172 -1.27 27.47 13.90
C ASP A 172 -2.41 26.70 13.25
N SER A 173 -2.06 25.98 12.21
CA SER A 173 -2.90 25.01 11.53
C SER A 173 -2.05 23.88 10.98
N GLU A 174 -2.66 22.72 10.78
CA GLU A 174 -2.01 21.53 10.23
C GLU A 174 -2.91 20.85 9.19
N ILE A 175 -2.31 20.45 8.08
CA ILE A 175 -2.89 19.57 7.07
C ILE A 175 -2.08 18.27 7.03
N GLN A 176 -2.77 17.12 6.99
CA GLN A 176 -2.15 15.84 6.68
C GLN A 176 -2.91 15.15 5.54
N GLY A 177 -2.16 14.44 4.70
CA GLY A 177 -2.76 13.76 3.58
C GLY A 177 -1.90 12.62 3.04
N THR A 178 -2.38 12.06 1.94
CA THR A 178 -1.75 10.92 1.28
C THR A 178 -1.55 11.18 -0.20
N ILE A 179 -0.51 10.56 -0.75
CA ILE A 179 -0.16 10.58 -2.16
C ILE A 179 -0.13 9.14 -2.66
N ARG A 180 -0.70 8.88 -3.86
CA ARG A 180 -0.58 7.61 -4.56
C ARG A 180 -0.04 7.86 -5.96
N THR A 181 0.95 7.08 -6.37
CA THR A 181 1.55 7.14 -7.72
C THR A 181 2.00 5.75 -8.16
N PHE A 182 2.13 5.57 -9.48
CA PHE A 182 2.67 4.33 -10.07
C PHE A 182 4.07 4.54 -10.70
N ASP A 183 4.64 5.73 -10.53
CA ASP A 183 5.96 6.09 -11.03
C ASP A 183 6.76 6.81 -9.94
N PRO A 184 7.95 6.29 -9.56
CA PRO A 184 8.80 6.93 -8.55
C PRO A 184 9.27 8.35 -8.93
N LYS A 185 9.41 8.64 -10.23
CA LYS A 185 9.79 9.98 -10.70
C LYS A 185 8.65 10.97 -10.48
N LEU A 186 7.42 10.55 -10.86
CA LEU A 186 6.24 11.37 -10.61
C LEU A 186 6.04 11.65 -9.11
N ARG A 187 6.33 10.69 -8.22
CA ARG A 187 6.30 10.94 -6.77
C ARG A 187 7.20 12.12 -6.38
N THR A 188 8.43 12.10 -6.86
CA THR A 188 9.40 13.18 -6.59
C THR A 188 8.93 14.54 -7.18
N GLU A 189 8.31 14.53 -8.33
CA GLU A 189 7.72 15.73 -8.96
C GLU A 189 6.56 16.27 -8.11
N ILE A 190 5.67 15.41 -7.64
CA ILE A 190 4.56 15.80 -6.77
C ILE A 190 5.06 16.43 -5.46
N TYR A 191 6.13 15.92 -4.86
CA TYR A 191 6.70 16.53 -3.65
C TYR A 191 7.12 17.97 -3.93
N LYS A 192 7.84 18.23 -5.02
CA LYS A 192 8.24 19.58 -5.44
C LYS A 192 7.04 20.50 -5.71
N GLU A 193 5.99 19.96 -6.34
CA GLU A 193 4.77 20.72 -6.59
C GLU A 193 4.03 21.10 -5.30
N ILE A 194 3.99 20.21 -4.31
CA ILE A 194 3.42 20.49 -2.98
C ILE A 194 4.25 21.57 -2.28
N GLU A 195 5.57 21.47 -2.29
CA GLU A 195 6.46 22.50 -1.71
C GLU A 195 6.29 23.86 -2.40
N GLN A 196 6.17 23.87 -3.71
CA GLN A 196 5.96 25.09 -4.49
C GLN A 196 4.62 25.74 -4.16
N VAL A 197 3.55 24.95 -4.08
CA VAL A 197 2.21 25.42 -3.68
C VAL A 197 2.25 25.99 -2.27
N ALA A 198 2.87 25.26 -1.33
CA ALA A 198 3.01 25.68 0.05
C ALA A 198 3.77 27.01 0.19
N SER A 199 4.88 27.13 -0.54
CA SER A 199 5.68 28.37 -0.56
C SER A 199 4.92 29.55 -1.17
N GLY A 200 4.14 29.31 -2.24
CA GLY A 200 3.32 30.34 -2.87
C GLY A 200 2.23 30.88 -1.95
N VAL A 201 1.53 29.99 -1.24
CA VAL A 201 0.50 30.38 -0.27
C VAL A 201 1.14 31.11 0.93
N ALA A 202 2.26 30.61 1.44
CA ALA A 202 3.00 31.27 2.53
C ALA A 202 3.35 32.72 2.17
N LEU A 203 3.87 32.95 0.96
CA LEU A 203 4.21 34.29 0.48
C LEU A 203 2.96 35.17 0.34
N GLY A 204 1.86 34.66 -0.16
CA GLY A 204 0.60 35.40 -0.38
C GLY A 204 -0.10 35.77 0.93
N THR A 205 -0.06 34.90 1.93
CA THR A 205 -0.76 35.08 3.21
C THR A 205 0.12 35.64 4.33
N GLY A 206 1.44 35.69 4.13
CA GLY A 206 2.41 36.09 5.14
C GLY A 206 2.66 35.04 6.24
N THR A 207 2.15 33.78 6.07
CA THR A 207 2.35 32.72 7.03
C THR A 207 3.73 32.05 6.85
N GLU A 208 4.20 31.34 7.88
CA GLU A 208 5.32 30.41 7.76
C GLU A 208 4.76 29.02 7.49
N VAL A 209 5.28 28.32 6.47
CA VAL A 209 4.81 26.99 6.11
C VAL A 209 6.00 26.02 6.03
N SER A 210 5.84 24.84 6.63
CA SER A 210 6.78 23.72 6.50
C SER A 210 6.07 22.48 5.97
N VAL A 211 6.75 21.71 5.12
CA VAL A 211 6.24 20.47 4.54
C VAL A 211 7.14 19.33 4.97
N GLU A 212 6.55 18.25 5.45
CA GLU A 212 7.21 16.99 5.80
C GLU A 212 6.57 15.89 4.95
N PHE A 213 7.39 15.01 4.35
CA PHE A 213 6.93 13.86 3.58
C PHE A 213 7.26 12.55 4.28
N ASP A 214 6.50 11.51 3.95
CA ASP A 214 6.69 10.14 4.42
C ASP A 214 6.72 10.02 5.95
N VAL A 215 5.92 10.82 6.62
CA VAL A 215 5.77 10.79 8.08
C VAL A 215 5.15 9.46 8.49
N GLY A 216 5.92 8.61 9.17
CA GLY A 216 5.52 7.23 9.47
C GLY A 216 5.91 6.20 8.40
N GLY A 217 6.70 6.60 7.39
CA GLY A 217 7.19 5.73 6.33
C GLY A 217 6.42 5.87 5.01
N PHE A 218 6.89 5.13 4.01
CA PHE A 218 6.23 5.03 2.70
C PHE A 218 6.35 3.61 2.16
N TYR A 219 5.48 3.24 1.20
CA TYR A 219 5.61 2.02 0.40
C TYR A 219 5.95 2.38 -1.04
N PRO A 220 6.96 1.73 -1.64
CA PRO A 220 7.25 1.88 -3.07
C PRO A 220 6.10 1.35 -3.95
N VAL A 221 6.21 1.54 -5.26
CA VAL A 221 5.33 0.86 -6.22
C VAL A 221 5.57 -0.64 -6.13
N THR A 222 4.50 -1.43 -5.93
CA THR A 222 4.58 -2.88 -6.12
C THR A 222 4.66 -3.16 -7.60
N PHE A 223 5.85 -3.53 -8.05
CA PHE A 223 6.14 -3.72 -9.46
C PHE A 223 6.35 -5.20 -9.77
N ASN A 224 5.55 -5.74 -10.67
CA ASN A 224 5.73 -7.08 -11.21
C ASN A 224 6.68 -7.04 -12.39
N ASP A 225 7.77 -7.80 -12.34
CA ASP A 225 8.69 -7.90 -13.46
C ASP A 225 7.98 -8.44 -14.71
N ILE A 226 7.98 -7.64 -15.77
CA ILE A 226 7.21 -7.91 -16.99
C ILE A 226 7.64 -9.23 -17.65
N ASN A 227 8.95 -9.51 -17.65
CA ASN A 227 9.49 -10.72 -18.27
C ASN A 227 9.17 -11.95 -17.42
N LEU A 228 9.26 -11.81 -16.08
CA LEU A 228 8.91 -12.88 -15.14
C LEU A 228 7.43 -13.23 -15.25
N VAL A 229 6.54 -12.24 -15.28
CA VAL A 229 5.09 -12.44 -15.48
C VAL A 229 4.82 -13.14 -16.81
N LYS A 230 5.40 -12.64 -17.91
CA LYS A 230 5.22 -13.25 -19.23
C LYS A 230 5.69 -14.69 -19.27
N ARG A 231 6.84 -14.99 -18.65
CA ARG A 231 7.44 -16.34 -18.62
C ARG A 231 6.59 -17.32 -17.81
N LEU A 232 6.11 -16.91 -16.64
CA LEU A 232 5.43 -17.76 -15.67
C LEU A 232 3.90 -17.68 -15.69
N MET A 233 3.32 -16.88 -16.59
CA MET A 233 1.86 -16.87 -16.80
C MET A 233 1.25 -18.26 -17.07
N PRO A 234 1.90 -19.18 -17.86
CA PRO A 234 1.39 -20.53 -18.01
C PRO A 234 1.27 -21.32 -16.71
N SER A 235 2.20 -21.11 -15.76
CA SER A 235 2.19 -21.75 -14.45
C SER A 235 0.98 -21.34 -13.62
N LEU A 236 0.62 -20.04 -13.61
CA LEU A 236 -0.60 -19.55 -12.97
C LEU A 236 -1.87 -20.08 -13.64
N ARG A 237 -1.90 -20.09 -14.98
CA ARG A 237 -3.03 -20.62 -15.74
C ARG A 237 -3.26 -22.10 -15.45
N ASN A 238 -2.20 -22.87 -15.34
CA ASN A 238 -2.28 -24.28 -14.96
C ASN A 238 -2.85 -24.45 -13.55
N ALA A 239 -2.35 -23.67 -12.57
CA ALA A 239 -2.80 -23.73 -11.18
C ALA A 239 -4.28 -23.37 -11.02
N ALA A 240 -4.76 -22.38 -11.74
CA ALA A 240 -6.13 -21.86 -11.65
C ALA A 240 -7.07 -22.40 -12.74
N GLU A 241 -6.70 -23.47 -13.46
CA GLU A 241 -7.52 -24.06 -14.52
C GLU A 241 -7.95 -23.04 -15.59
N ASN A 242 -7.02 -22.16 -15.98
CA ASN A 242 -7.20 -21.02 -16.88
C ASN A 242 -8.08 -19.88 -16.32
N LYS A 243 -8.46 -19.88 -15.05
CA LYS A 243 -9.19 -18.79 -14.39
C LYS A 243 -8.21 -17.66 -14.00
N VAL A 244 -7.50 -17.11 -14.98
CA VAL A 244 -6.54 -16.01 -14.79
C VAL A 244 -6.97 -14.82 -15.62
N TYR A 245 -6.97 -13.63 -15.03
CA TYR A 245 -7.30 -12.38 -15.71
C TYR A 245 -6.26 -11.30 -15.44
N GLU A 246 -6.11 -10.38 -16.39
CA GLU A 246 -5.28 -9.21 -16.22
C GLU A 246 -6.01 -8.15 -15.38
N MET A 247 -5.36 -7.68 -14.33
CA MET A 247 -5.89 -6.65 -13.45
C MET A 247 -5.41 -5.27 -13.87
N THR A 248 -6.27 -4.28 -13.69
CA THR A 248 -5.82 -2.89 -13.64
C THR A 248 -5.06 -2.65 -12.33
N PRO A 249 -3.99 -1.82 -12.33
CA PRO A 249 -3.28 -1.47 -11.12
C PRO A 249 -4.20 -0.92 -10.03
N SER A 250 -3.98 -1.34 -8.78
CA SER A 250 -4.73 -0.86 -7.62
C SER A 250 -4.07 0.38 -7.01
N THR A 251 -4.87 1.31 -6.51
CA THR A 251 -4.37 2.45 -5.71
C THR A 251 -4.07 2.10 -4.25
N GLY A 252 -4.30 0.84 -3.82
CA GLY A 252 -3.76 0.28 -2.59
C GLY A 252 -2.23 0.24 -2.64
N ALA A 253 -1.62 -0.02 -1.51
CA ALA A 253 -0.18 -0.20 -1.36
C ALA A 253 0.10 -1.50 -0.62
N GLU A 254 1.30 -2.03 -0.82
CA GLU A 254 1.74 -3.33 -0.32
C GLU A 254 3.25 -3.28 -0.06
N ASP A 255 3.70 -3.70 1.10
CA ASP A 255 5.11 -3.60 1.46
C ASP A 255 5.98 -4.68 0.80
N PHE A 256 5.38 -5.73 0.19
CA PHE A 256 6.07 -6.60 -0.77
C PHE A 256 6.83 -5.80 -1.83
N SER A 257 6.41 -4.58 -2.09
CA SER A 257 7.08 -3.63 -2.96
C SER A 257 8.55 -3.42 -2.62
N PHE A 258 8.93 -3.47 -1.36
CA PHE A 258 10.34 -3.39 -0.96
C PHE A 258 11.14 -4.56 -1.51
N PHE A 259 10.63 -5.78 -1.41
CA PHE A 259 11.27 -6.96 -1.98
C PHE A 259 11.35 -6.90 -3.51
N SER A 260 10.23 -6.55 -4.17
CA SER A 260 10.15 -6.53 -5.64
C SER A 260 10.92 -5.37 -6.29
N ASN A 261 11.40 -4.42 -5.50
CA ASN A 261 12.31 -3.36 -5.97
C ASN A 261 13.80 -3.75 -5.80
N GLU A 262 14.11 -4.77 -4.98
CA GLU A 262 15.47 -5.29 -4.82
C GLU A 262 15.78 -6.41 -5.83
N ILE A 263 14.81 -7.29 -6.11
CA ILE A 263 14.94 -8.41 -7.04
C ILE A 263 13.66 -8.55 -7.88
N PRO A 264 13.71 -9.20 -9.07
CA PRO A 264 12.52 -9.43 -9.87
C PRO A 264 11.42 -10.13 -9.05
N GLY A 265 10.27 -9.47 -8.93
CA GLY A 265 9.13 -9.93 -8.14
C GLY A 265 7.89 -10.18 -8.98
N MET A 266 7.01 -11.04 -8.49
CA MET A 266 5.70 -11.29 -9.06
C MET A 266 4.67 -11.45 -7.96
N TYR A 267 3.72 -10.53 -7.90
CA TYR A 267 2.65 -10.45 -6.91
C TYR A 267 1.30 -10.59 -7.60
N PHE A 268 0.42 -11.45 -7.10
CA PHE A 268 -0.87 -11.73 -7.71
C PHE A 268 -1.97 -11.85 -6.64
N TRP A 269 -3.22 -11.72 -7.09
CA TRP A 269 -4.39 -11.81 -6.23
C TRP A 269 -5.10 -13.14 -6.43
N LEU A 270 -5.58 -13.73 -5.34
CA LEU A 270 -6.40 -14.95 -5.34
C LEU A 270 -7.81 -14.60 -4.86
N GLY A 271 -8.81 -14.84 -5.71
CA GLY A 271 -10.22 -14.70 -5.37
C GLY A 271 -10.69 -15.81 -4.44
N VAL A 272 -11.22 -15.41 -3.28
CA VAL A 272 -11.60 -16.33 -2.18
C VAL A 272 -13.08 -16.28 -1.80
N ASN A 273 -13.93 -15.74 -2.65
CA ASN A 273 -15.38 -15.83 -2.41
C ASN A 273 -15.85 -17.29 -2.49
N ALA A 274 -16.92 -17.62 -1.80
CA ALA A 274 -17.55 -18.94 -1.93
C ALA A 274 -17.97 -19.23 -3.40
N PRO A 275 -18.01 -20.49 -3.83
CA PRO A 275 -18.39 -20.83 -5.19
C PRO A 275 -19.73 -20.22 -5.60
N GLY A 276 -19.75 -19.54 -6.77
CA GLY A 276 -20.96 -18.87 -7.31
C GLY A 276 -21.24 -17.48 -6.73
N VAL A 277 -20.48 -17.01 -5.73
CA VAL A 277 -20.59 -15.66 -5.19
C VAL A 277 -19.65 -14.72 -5.97
N MET A 278 -20.23 -13.78 -6.71
CA MET A 278 -19.48 -12.82 -7.53
C MET A 278 -19.09 -11.58 -6.73
N GLU A 279 -19.92 -11.16 -5.78
CA GLU A 279 -19.68 -10.00 -4.92
C GLU A 279 -19.82 -10.38 -3.45
N ALA A 280 -18.85 -10.04 -2.65
CA ALA A 280 -18.80 -10.23 -1.21
C ALA A 280 -18.14 -9.01 -0.54
N PRO A 281 -18.29 -8.84 0.77
CA PRO A 281 -17.55 -7.82 1.50
C PRO A 281 -16.03 -7.96 1.27
N GLY A 282 -15.36 -6.85 0.94
CA GLY A 282 -13.92 -6.82 0.69
C GLY A 282 -13.07 -6.94 1.94
N ASN A 283 -11.77 -7.02 1.74
CA ASN A 283 -10.77 -6.96 2.81
C ASN A 283 -11.01 -5.73 3.71
N HIS A 284 -10.65 -5.85 4.97
CA HIS A 284 -10.87 -4.88 6.05
C HIS A 284 -12.34 -4.71 6.48
N SER A 285 -13.27 -5.43 5.84
CA SER A 285 -14.66 -5.49 6.31
C SER A 285 -14.81 -6.47 7.48
N PRO A 286 -15.64 -6.18 8.50
CA PRO A 286 -15.97 -7.16 9.54
C PRO A 286 -16.77 -8.36 9.02
N TYR A 287 -17.16 -8.34 7.75
CA TYR A 287 -17.88 -9.41 7.05
C TYR A 287 -17.03 -10.09 5.98
N PHE A 288 -15.73 -9.78 5.92
CA PHE A 288 -14.80 -10.47 5.04
C PHE A 288 -14.70 -11.94 5.43
N VAL A 289 -14.82 -12.82 4.44
CA VAL A 289 -14.76 -14.28 4.62
C VAL A 289 -13.91 -14.87 3.51
N VAL A 290 -13.07 -15.80 3.87
CA VAL A 290 -12.27 -16.61 2.97
C VAL A 290 -12.92 -17.98 2.84
N ASP A 291 -13.13 -18.47 1.61
CA ASP A 291 -13.50 -19.85 1.35
C ASP A 291 -12.22 -20.69 1.32
N ASP A 292 -12.10 -21.64 2.25
CA ASP A 292 -10.88 -22.44 2.44
C ASP A 292 -10.53 -23.28 1.21
N ASP A 293 -11.52 -23.75 0.42
CA ASP A 293 -11.28 -24.55 -0.78
C ASP A 293 -10.55 -23.74 -1.87
N ALA A 294 -10.64 -22.39 -1.86
CA ALA A 294 -9.90 -21.54 -2.78
C ALA A 294 -8.39 -21.54 -2.50
N LEU A 295 -7.96 -21.82 -1.26
CA LEU A 295 -6.55 -21.77 -0.85
C LEU A 295 -5.68 -22.79 -1.58
N ASP A 296 -6.27 -23.92 -1.98
CA ASP A 296 -5.57 -24.95 -2.78
C ASP A 296 -5.03 -24.39 -4.11
N VAL A 297 -5.75 -23.43 -4.72
CA VAL A 297 -5.28 -22.75 -5.94
C VAL A 297 -4.02 -21.93 -5.65
N GLY A 298 -3.96 -21.26 -4.49
CA GLY A 298 -2.76 -20.53 -4.04
C GLY A 298 -1.56 -21.43 -3.84
N VAL A 299 -1.76 -22.60 -3.20
CA VAL A 299 -0.71 -23.61 -3.03
C VAL A 299 -0.21 -24.10 -4.39
N ARG A 300 -1.12 -24.49 -5.30
CA ARG A 300 -0.75 -24.93 -6.67
C ARG A 300 -0.02 -23.83 -7.44
N ALA A 301 -0.44 -22.59 -7.30
CA ALA A 301 0.21 -21.46 -7.97
C ALA A 301 1.67 -21.35 -7.55
N PHE A 302 1.96 -21.28 -6.27
CA PHE A 302 3.35 -21.21 -5.80
C PHE A 302 4.17 -22.46 -6.14
N VAL A 303 3.61 -23.65 -6.01
CA VAL A 303 4.29 -24.90 -6.39
C VAL A 303 4.67 -24.88 -7.87
N ASN A 304 3.74 -24.47 -8.76
CA ASN A 304 4.01 -24.37 -10.19
C ASN A 304 5.07 -23.30 -10.49
N LEU A 305 4.97 -22.11 -9.87
CA LEU A 305 5.96 -21.04 -10.04
C LEU A 305 7.37 -21.49 -9.65
N VAL A 306 7.51 -22.15 -8.51
CA VAL A 306 8.80 -22.71 -8.04
C VAL A 306 9.33 -23.80 -8.96
N SER A 307 8.45 -24.69 -9.47
CA SER A 307 8.85 -25.80 -10.32
C SER A 307 9.24 -25.37 -11.73
N ASP A 308 8.57 -24.34 -12.27
CA ASP A 308 8.74 -23.89 -13.65
C ASP A 308 9.79 -22.78 -13.80
N TYR A 309 10.10 -22.04 -12.72
CA TYR A 309 11.09 -20.95 -12.75
C TYR A 309 12.48 -21.40 -13.23
N PRO A 310 13.04 -22.57 -12.84
CA PRO A 310 14.36 -23.00 -13.29
C PRO A 310 14.42 -23.50 -14.73
N ASN A 311 13.32 -23.53 -15.49
CA ASN A 311 13.24 -24.11 -16.84
C ASN A 311 13.33 -23.09 -17.97
#